data_139b2a4f2e7bac9f6163abe023d42f7a
#
_entry.id   139b2a4f2e7bac9f6163abe023d42f7a
#
_cell.length_a   1.000
_cell.length_b   1.000
_cell.length_c   1.000
_cell.angle_alpha   90.00
_cell.angle_beta   90.00
_cell.angle_gamma   90.00
#
_symmetry.space_group_name_H-M   'P 1'
#
loop_
_entity.id
_entity.type
_entity.pdbx_description
1 polymer ?
#
loop_
_entity_poly.entity_id
_entity_poly.type
_entity_poly.pdbx_seq_one_letter_code
_entity_poly.pdbx_strand_id
1 'polypeptide(L)'
;MIEKTLAYVPQEVSPPGETLRDLMEERNLSQAELSRRLGRPAQAINEIVAGKKEITEETALELERVLQIPAQFWLAREARYREYWARLRDLERRKDHIQWFDTFPIKALQDLGKLTPGRLTPAFKSQLVDEVLRFFGVASPDGWVAQYNSVQAAFRRAQPDKQTDNAAITAWLRMGEIAAEQVTTSTYSAEALTTALPAMRALTICDAEKIGLELRRLTAQAGVVLVFVPALPGAHVSGVARWLNERPLIQLSLLGKWNDGFWFSFFHEVAHILKHPKRAVFLDDAASGAAVESPEEQEANQFATDVLVPAAHRAALDVLPLDRASVEAFAKQVGIHPGVIVGQLQHGGRVGYAHALTTLKARYQLKA
;
A
#
# COMPACT_ATOMS: atom_id res chain seq x y z
N MET A 1 -6.97 19.31 3.21
CA MET A 1 -6.01 19.76 2.17
C MET A 1 -4.85 20.44 2.91
N ILE A 2 -3.71 19.77 3.01
CA ILE A 2 -2.50 20.42 3.50
C ILE A 2 -1.93 21.13 2.28
N GLU A 3 -1.99 22.45 2.27
CA GLU A 3 -1.29 23.28 1.29
C GLU A 3 0.19 22.88 1.30
N LYS A 4 0.65 22.23 0.23
CA LYS A 4 2.08 22.08 -0.03
C LYS A 4 2.63 23.48 -0.28
N THR A 5 3.03 24.17 0.79
CA THR A 5 3.89 25.33 0.65
C THR A 5 5.15 24.84 -0.06
N LEU A 6 5.28 25.18 -1.33
CA LEU A 6 6.52 24.98 -2.10
C LEU A 6 7.60 25.79 -1.38
N ALA A 7 8.34 25.12 -0.48
CA ALA A 7 9.50 25.74 0.13
C ALA A 7 10.44 26.12 -0.99
N TYR A 8 10.78 27.42 -1.06
CA TYR A 8 11.80 27.91 -1.98
C TYR A 8 13.09 27.14 -1.73
N VAL A 9 13.49 26.33 -2.70
CA VAL A 9 14.79 25.64 -2.70
C VAL A 9 15.74 26.53 -3.49
N PRO A 10 16.72 27.17 -2.87
CA PRO A 10 17.71 27.94 -3.59
C PRO A 10 18.38 27.07 -4.65
N GLN A 11 18.54 27.59 -5.86
CA GLN A 11 19.18 26.84 -6.95
C GLN A 11 20.67 26.57 -6.69
N GLU A 12 21.32 27.37 -5.85
CA GLU A 12 22.69 27.18 -5.38
C GLU A 12 22.78 27.54 -3.91
N VAL A 13 23.48 26.71 -3.15
CA VAL A 13 23.78 26.95 -1.75
C VAL A 13 25.29 27.08 -1.62
N SER A 14 25.76 28.28 -1.32
CA SER A 14 27.19 28.53 -1.11
C SER A 14 27.69 27.86 0.16
N PRO A 15 28.94 27.37 0.17
CA PRO A 15 29.53 26.78 1.36
C PRO A 15 29.65 27.83 2.49
N PRO A 16 29.54 27.42 3.76
CA PRO A 16 29.72 28.32 4.92
C PRO A 16 31.06 29.05 4.90
N GLY A 17 32.07 28.43 4.27
CA GLY A 17 33.39 29.01 4.07
C GLY A 17 33.40 30.30 3.24
N GLU A 18 32.44 30.49 2.30
CA GLU A 18 32.29 31.76 1.59
C GLU A 18 31.86 32.88 2.55
N THR A 19 30.85 32.61 3.38
CA THR A 19 30.44 33.58 4.41
C THR A 19 31.59 33.89 5.36
N LEU A 20 32.41 32.89 5.71
CA LEU A 20 33.59 33.10 6.52
C LEU A 20 34.61 34.01 5.82
N ARG A 21 34.82 33.81 4.50
CA ARG A 21 35.69 34.66 3.70
C ARG A 21 35.21 36.11 3.66
N ASP A 22 33.92 36.32 3.36
CA ASP A 22 33.34 37.64 3.27
C ASP A 22 33.49 38.43 4.61
N LEU A 23 33.24 37.74 5.74
CA LEU A 23 33.45 38.33 7.08
C LEU A 23 34.92 38.62 7.40
N MET A 24 35.84 37.79 6.93
CA MET A 24 37.27 38.04 7.09
C MET A 24 37.71 39.25 6.25
N GLU A 25 37.20 39.43 5.04
CA GLU A 25 37.45 40.59 4.20
C GLU A 25 36.88 41.85 4.84
N GLU A 26 35.61 41.81 5.27
CA GLU A 26 34.95 42.96 5.95
C GLU A 26 35.73 43.44 7.19
N ARG A 27 36.29 42.49 7.94
CA ARG A 27 37.02 42.77 9.20
C ARG A 27 38.53 42.92 9.00
N ASN A 28 39.03 42.87 7.79
CA ASN A 28 40.46 42.92 7.47
C ASN A 28 41.27 41.79 8.23
N LEU A 29 40.68 40.61 8.40
CA LEU A 29 41.30 39.46 9.04
C LEU A 29 41.96 38.57 8.03
N SER A 30 43.27 38.35 8.11
CA SER A 30 43.92 37.33 7.29
C SER A 30 43.63 35.93 7.82
N GLN A 31 43.75 34.90 6.92
CA GLN A 31 43.59 33.52 7.34
C GLN A 31 44.60 33.08 8.39
N ALA A 32 45.83 33.63 8.34
CA ALA A 32 46.86 33.39 9.37
C ALA A 32 46.47 33.98 10.71
N GLU A 33 45.86 35.15 10.72
CA GLU A 33 45.37 35.80 11.95
C GLU A 33 44.19 35.04 12.52
N LEU A 34 43.21 34.63 11.69
CA LEU A 34 42.08 33.86 12.14
C LEU A 34 42.53 32.48 12.68
N SER A 35 43.48 31.82 12.02
CA SER A 35 44.09 30.57 12.47
C SER A 35 44.70 30.67 13.87
N ARG A 36 45.46 31.76 14.12
CA ARG A 36 46.03 32.04 15.44
C ARG A 36 44.98 32.26 16.51
N ARG A 37 43.92 33.04 16.21
CA ARG A 37 42.83 33.32 17.16
C ARG A 37 41.98 32.12 17.48
N LEU A 38 41.78 31.22 16.52
CA LEU A 38 41.05 29.97 16.72
C LEU A 38 41.91 28.83 17.31
N GLY A 39 43.24 29.00 17.38
CA GLY A 39 44.14 27.97 17.83
C GLY A 39 44.22 26.76 16.88
N ARG A 40 43.90 26.97 15.58
CA ARG A 40 43.83 25.89 14.56
C ARG A 40 44.91 26.08 13.50
N PRO A 41 45.40 24.98 12.86
CA PRO A 41 46.32 25.08 11.72
C PRO A 41 45.74 25.91 10.57
N ALA A 42 46.55 26.72 9.89
CA ALA A 42 46.08 27.51 8.75
C ALA A 42 45.50 26.67 7.63
N GLN A 43 46.00 25.45 7.45
CA GLN A 43 45.44 24.48 6.49
C GLN A 43 43.98 24.14 6.80
N ALA A 44 43.61 23.95 8.08
CA ALA A 44 42.25 23.65 8.48
C ALA A 44 41.29 24.81 8.14
N ILE A 45 41.74 26.06 8.33
CA ILE A 45 40.95 27.25 7.96
C ILE A 45 40.80 27.36 6.44
N ASN A 46 41.86 27.09 5.66
CA ASN A 46 41.80 27.05 4.21
C ASN A 46 40.83 26.00 3.69
N GLU A 47 40.80 24.82 4.31
CA GLU A 47 39.88 23.74 3.95
C GLU A 47 38.43 24.09 4.25
N ILE A 48 38.16 24.79 5.38
CA ILE A 48 36.81 25.29 5.73
C ILE A 48 36.37 26.37 4.74
N VAL A 49 37.23 27.36 4.48
CA VAL A 49 36.97 28.44 3.52
C VAL A 49 36.71 27.90 2.11
N ALA A 50 37.43 26.84 1.73
CA ALA A 50 37.26 26.17 0.45
C ALA A 50 36.06 25.19 0.40
N GLY A 51 35.30 25.04 1.47
CA GLY A 51 34.18 24.07 1.58
C GLY A 51 34.61 22.61 1.58
N LYS A 52 35.89 22.31 1.77
CA LYS A 52 36.46 20.97 1.79
C LYS A 52 36.33 20.29 3.17
N LYS A 53 36.27 21.11 4.23
CA LYS A 53 36.14 20.67 5.62
C LYS A 53 34.88 21.29 6.24
N GLU A 54 34.17 20.49 7.01
CA GLU A 54 32.95 20.93 7.70
C GLU A 54 33.24 21.82 8.89
N ILE A 55 32.29 22.71 9.22
CA ILE A 55 32.25 23.46 10.46
C ILE A 55 31.58 22.56 11.50
N THR A 56 32.38 21.95 12.37
CA THR A 56 31.89 21.16 13.50
C THR A 56 31.35 22.07 14.61
N GLU A 57 30.66 21.48 15.59
CA GLU A 57 30.12 22.20 16.76
C GLU A 57 31.20 22.94 17.50
N GLU A 58 32.39 22.32 17.67
CA GLU A 58 33.54 22.96 18.32
C GLU A 58 34.05 24.16 17.52
N THR A 59 34.16 23.96 16.18
CA THR A 59 34.61 25.04 15.30
C THR A 59 33.59 26.22 15.31
N ALA A 60 32.30 25.92 15.34
CA ALA A 60 31.26 26.93 15.42
C ALA A 60 31.33 27.75 16.71
N LEU A 61 31.60 27.13 17.87
CA LEU A 61 31.78 27.79 19.14
C LEU A 61 33.06 28.66 19.16
N GLU A 62 34.14 28.21 18.54
CA GLU A 62 35.37 28.99 18.37
C GLU A 62 35.14 30.21 17.48
N LEU A 63 34.46 30.05 16.35
CA LEU A 63 34.06 31.14 15.45
C LEU A 63 33.15 32.16 16.17
N GLU A 64 32.22 31.70 17.00
CA GLU A 64 31.39 32.58 17.83
C GLU A 64 32.22 33.46 18.71
N ARG A 65 33.19 32.89 19.43
CA ARG A 65 34.08 33.68 20.36
C ARG A 65 34.94 34.70 19.59
N VAL A 66 35.43 34.35 18.42
CA VAL A 66 36.34 35.21 17.65
C VAL A 66 35.60 36.22 16.78
N LEU A 67 34.49 35.82 16.17
CA LEU A 67 33.75 36.63 15.22
C LEU A 67 32.45 37.22 15.81
N GLN A 68 32.08 36.90 17.04
CA GLN A 68 30.84 37.37 17.68
C GLN A 68 29.57 37.07 16.86
N ILE A 69 29.58 35.98 16.12
CA ILE A 69 28.43 35.48 15.37
C ILE A 69 28.03 34.12 15.98
N PRO A 70 26.75 33.96 16.39
CA PRO A 70 26.32 32.78 17.13
C PRO A 70 26.70 31.46 16.47
N ALA A 71 27.14 30.48 17.23
CA ALA A 71 27.50 29.15 16.75
C ALA A 71 26.36 28.50 15.95
N GLN A 72 25.11 28.74 16.38
CA GLN A 72 23.90 28.25 15.65
C GLN A 72 23.84 28.77 14.20
N PHE A 73 24.29 29.97 13.92
CA PHE A 73 24.36 30.52 12.55
C PHE A 73 25.26 29.63 11.66
N TRP A 74 26.47 29.33 12.15
CA TRP A 74 27.46 28.52 11.41
C TRP A 74 26.96 27.10 11.17
N LEU A 75 26.41 26.47 12.22
CA LEU A 75 25.85 25.11 12.13
C LEU A 75 24.63 25.05 11.20
N ALA A 76 23.77 26.04 11.21
CA ALA A 76 22.63 26.10 10.29
C ALA A 76 23.08 26.25 8.82
N ARG A 77 24.12 27.05 8.56
CA ARG A 77 24.72 27.20 7.23
C ARG A 77 25.36 25.90 6.74
N GLU A 78 26.11 25.21 7.60
CA GLU A 78 26.74 23.94 7.30
C GLU A 78 25.68 22.87 7.01
N ALA A 79 24.66 22.74 7.86
CA ALA A 79 23.58 21.78 7.68
C ALA A 79 22.86 21.97 6.33
N ARG A 80 22.53 23.21 5.97
CA ARG A 80 21.92 23.54 4.67
C ARG A 80 22.81 23.14 3.49
N TYR A 81 24.09 23.44 3.56
CA TYR A 81 25.06 23.10 2.52
C TYR A 81 25.20 21.60 2.33
N ARG A 82 25.30 20.82 3.45
CA ARG A 82 25.38 19.36 3.40
C ARG A 82 24.09 18.73 2.90
N GLU A 83 22.93 19.24 3.32
CA GLU A 83 21.65 18.79 2.82
C GLU A 83 21.53 19.00 1.32
N TYR A 84 21.91 20.16 0.79
CA TYR A 84 21.90 20.45 -0.63
C TYR A 84 22.73 19.43 -1.44
N TRP A 85 23.96 19.17 -1.02
CA TRP A 85 24.80 18.18 -1.66
C TRP A 85 24.30 16.74 -1.53
N ALA A 86 23.69 16.40 -0.39
CA ALA A 86 23.05 15.10 -0.20
C ALA A 86 21.89 14.90 -1.17
N ARG A 87 21.04 15.93 -1.36
CA ARG A 87 19.93 15.90 -2.33
C ARG A 87 20.41 15.78 -3.77
N LEU A 88 21.46 16.50 -4.16
CA LEU A 88 22.04 16.37 -5.50
C LEU A 88 22.57 14.96 -5.77
N ARG A 89 23.30 14.39 -4.82
CA ARG A 89 23.78 13.00 -4.93
C ARG A 89 22.65 11.98 -4.98
N ASP A 90 21.58 12.21 -4.23
CA ASP A 90 20.41 11.37 -4.26
C ASP A 90 19.69 11.44 -5.61
N LEU A 91 19.57 12.63 -6.19
CA LEU A 91 18.98 12.82 -7.52
C LEU A 91 19.75 12.05 -8.61
N GLU A 92 21.09 12.02 -8.55
CA GLU A 92 21.89 11.21 -9.47
C GLU A 92 21.66 9.70 -9.26
N ARG A 93 21.64 9.22 -8.01
CA ARG A 93 21.34 7.81 -7.71
C ARG A 93 19.96 7.36 -8.22
N ARG A 94 18.97 8.26 -8.20
CA ARG A 94 17.62 7.95 -8.71
C ARG A 94 17.62 7.57 -10.17
N LYS A 95 18.58 8.02 -10.96
CA LYS A 95 18.74 7.63 -12.37
C LYS A 95 19.03 6.13 -12.50
N ASP A 96 19.78 5.56 -11.55
CA ASP A 96 20.10 4.13 -11.53
C ASP A 96 18.87 3.28 -11.16
N HIS A 97 17.86 3.88 -10.54
CA HIS A 97 16.63 3.21 -10.11
C HIS A 97 15.49 3.27 -11.13
N ILE A 98 15.70 3.87 -12.30
CA ILE A 98 14.65 4.00 -13.35
C ILE A 98 14.17 2.63 -13.83
N GLN A 99 15.05 1.64 -13.98
CA GLN A 99 14.65 0.29 -14.38
C GLN A 99 13.70 -0.35 -13.36
N TRP A 100 13.98 -0.20 -12.07
CA TRP A 100 13.08 -0.64 -11.01
C TRP A 100 11.74 0.12 -11.04
N PHE A 101 11.79 1.44 -11.19
CA PHE A 101 10.60 2.29 -11.30
C PHE A 101 9.70 1.87 -12.48
N ASP A 102 10.28 1.53 -13.63
CA ASP A 102 9.55 1.14 -14.83
C ASP A 102 8.82 -0.22 -14.70
N THR A 103 9.07 -0.98 -13.63
CA THR A 103 8.33 -2.21 -13.34
C THR A 103 6.93 -1.94 -12.77
N PHE A 104 6.65 -0.75 -12.24
CA PHE A 104 5.36 -0.42 -11.63
C PHE A 104 4.33 0.09 -12.64
N PRO A 105 3.03 -0.08 -12.37
CA PRO A 105 1.94 0.47 -13.19
C PRO A 105 1.78 1.98 -12.96
N ILE A 106 2.80 2.76 -13.31
CA ILE A 106 2.94 4.19 -12.99
C ILE A 106 1.73 4.99 -13.46
N LYS A 107 1.27 4.75 -14.69
CA LYS A 107 0.12 5.47 -15.23
C LYS A 107 -1.15 5.25 -14.39
N ALA A 108 -1.40 4.01 -13.99
CA ALA A 108 -2.56 3.70 -13.14
C ALA A 108 -2.43 4.35 -11.75
N LEU A 109 -1.23 4.39 -11.17
CA LEU A 109 -0.98 5.07 -9.90
C LEU A 109 -1.17 6.60 -10.01
N GLN A 110 -0.78 7.21 -11.14
CA GLN A 110 -1.05 8.61 -11.43
C GLN A 110 -2.56 8.87 -11.57
N ASP A 111 -3.28 8.04 -12.33
CA ASP A 111 -4.73 8.18 -12.54
C ASP A 111 -5.53 8.03 -11.23
N LEU A 112 -5.01 7.25 -10.28
CA LEU A 112 -5.56 7.10 -8.92
C LEU A 112 -5.06 8.18 -7.93
N GLY A 113 -4.30 9.18 -8.40
CA GLY A 113 -3.79 10.27 -7.56
C GLY A 113 -2.77 9.82 -6.49
N LYS A 114 -2.12 8.67 -6.70
CA LYS A 114 -1.07 8.17 -5.79
C LYS A 114 0.31 8.71 -6.12
N LEU A 115 0.52 9.11 -7.38
CA LEU A 115 1.71 9.76 -7.87
C LEU A 115 1.33 11.03 -8.63
N THR A 116 2.27 11.98 -8.70
CA THR A 116 2.08 13.24 -9.45
C THR A 116 1.81 12.93 -10.93
N PRO A 117 0.72 13.46 -11.50
CA PRO A 117 0.40 13.24 -12.91
C PRO A 117 1.39 14.00 -13.81
N GLY A 118 1.73 13.41 -14.97
CA GLY A 118 2.59 14.07 -15.95
C GLY A 118 3.14 13.11 -17.00
N ARG A 119 3.79 13.69 -18.01
CA ARG A 119 4.43 12.92 -19.08
C ARG A 119 5.74 12.32 -18.57
N LEU A 120 5.95 11.02 -18.76
CA LEU A 120 7.12 10.28 -18.29
C LEU A 120 8.39 10.58 -19.12
N THR A 121 8.90 11.83 -19.04
CA THR A 121 10.23 12.18 -19.54
C THR A 121 11.32 11.62 -18.61
N PRO A 122 12.57 11.42 -19.05
CA PRO A 122 13.65 10.92 -18.19
C PRO A 122 13.84 11.75 -16.92
N ALA A 123 13.80 13.07 -17.02
CA ALA A 123 13.89 13.97 -15.87
C ALA A 123 12.72 13.81 -14.90
N PHE A 124 11.49 13.69 -15.42
CA PHE A 124 10.30 13.51 -14.60
C PHE A 124 10.25 12.12 -13.96
N LYS A 125 10.70 11.07 -14.67
CA LYS A 125 10.85 9.72 -14.06
C LYS A 125 11.77 9.75 -12.85
N SER A 126 12.92 10.44 -12.92
CA SER A 126 13.84 10.57 -11.80
C SER A 126 13.21 11.25 -10.57
N GLN A 127 12.29 12.21 -10.78
CA GLN A 127 11.51 12.81 -9.69
C GLN A 127 10.49 11.80 -9.13
N LEU A 128 9.78 11.08 -10.00
CA LEU A 128 8.78 10.09 -9.59
C LEU A 128 9.39 8.88 -8.86
N VAL A 129 10.67 8.54 -9.08
CA VAL A 129 11.36 7.51 -8.28
C VAL A 129 11.27 7.82 -6.79
N ASP A 130 11.48 9.07 -6.38
CA ASP A 130 11.35 9.48 -4.98
C ASP A 130 9.90 9.33 -4.47
N GLU A 131 8.91 9.68 -5.31
CA GLU A 131 7.50 9.51 -4.94
C GLU A 131 7.14 8.03 -4.77
N VAL A 132 7.65 7.14 -5.62
CA VAL A 132 7.43 5.68 -5.49
C VAL A 132 8.10 5.15 -4.22
N LEU A 133 9.33 5.56 -3.90
CA LEU A 133 10.00 5.18 -2.65
C LEU A 133 9.19 5.66 -1.43
N ARG A 134 8.69 6.89 -1.44
CA ARG A 134 7.81 7.43 -0.38
C ARG A 134 6.47 6.71 -0.32
N PHE A 135 5.88 6.40 -1.47
CA PHE A 135 4.64 5.64 -1.53
C PHE A 135 4.76 4.30 -0.81
N PHE A 136 5.88 3.59 -1.01
CA PHE A 136 6.16 2.34 -0.32
C PHE A 136 6.71 2.52 1.10
N GLY A 137 7.14 3.71 1.48
CA GLY A 137 7.77 3.97 2.78
C GLY A 137 9.14 3.33 2.92
N VAL A 138 9.91 3.24 1.82
CA VAL A 138 11.24 2.61 1.78
C VAL A 138 12.30 3.60 1.32
N ALA A 139 13.54 3.38 1.75
CA ALA A 139 14.68 4.24 1.41
C ALA A 139 15.34 3.90 0.07
N SER A 140 15.12 2.68 -0.45
CA SER A 140 15.75 2.18 -1.68
C SER A 140 14.96 1.03 -2.30
N PRO A 141 15.23 0.67 -3.58
CA PRO A 141 14.71 -0.56 -4.18
C PRO A 141 15.03 -1.82 -3.38
N ASP A 142 16.22 -1.93 -2.78
CA ASP A 142 16.58 -3.06 -1.93
C ASP A 142 15.70 -3.14 -0.67
N GLY A 143 15.36 -1.98 -0.08
CA GLY A 143 14.40 -1.90 1.01
C GLY A 143 13.02 -2.39 0.60
N TRP A 144 12.58 -2.07 -0.62
CA TRP A 144 11.32 -2.59 -1.17
C TRP A 144 11.37 -4.11 -1.37
N VAL A 145 12.45 -4.65 -1.93
CA VAL A 145 12.63 -6.10 -2.06
C VAL A 145 12.56 -6.78 -0.70
N ALA A 146 13.28 -6.27 0.30
CA ALA A 146 13.28 -6.83 1.65
C ALA A 146 11.88 -6.81 2.29
N GLN A 147 11.14 -5.70 2.14
CA GLN A 147 9.81 -5.52 2.69
C GLN A 147 8.77 -6.48 2.10
N TYR A 148 8.83 -6.71 0.78
CA TYR A 148 7.82 -7.49 0.07
C TYR A 148 8.28 -8.90 -0.34
N ASN A 149 9.46 -9.36 0.09
CA ASN A 149 10.01 -10.66 -0.30
C ASN A 149 9.10 -11.84 0.09
N SER A 150 8.51 -11.81 1.29
CA SER A 150 7.58 -12.86 1.76
C SER A 150 6.30 -12.92 0.92
N VAL A 151 5.78 -11.76 0.53
CA VAL A 151 4.60 -11.64 -0.33
C VAL A 151 4.89 -12.19 -1.72
N GLN A 152 6.05 -11.82 -2.30
CA GLN A 152 6.49 -12.33 -3.59
C GLN A 152 6.69 -13.85 -3.59
N ALA A 153 7.20 -14.41 -2.48
CA ALA A 153 7.36 -15.84 -2.32
C ALA A 153 6.02 -16.57 -2.18
N ALA A 154 5.03 -15.98 -1.51
CA ALA A 154 3.68 -16.50 -1.42
C ALA A 154 3.01 -16.54 -2.81
N PHE A 155 3.14 -15.45 -3.59
CA PHE A 155 2.63 -15.37 -4.95
C PHE A 155 3.19 -16.42 -5.89
N ARG A 156 4.52 -16.59 -5.91
CA ARG A 156 5.17 -17.60 -6.77
C ARG A 156 4.74 -19.03 -6.44
N ARG A 157 4.39 -19.31 -5.19
CA ARG A 157 3.85 -20.63 -4.78
C ARG A 157 2.41 -20.83 -5.23
N ALA A 158 1.59 -19.78 -5.11
CA ALA A 158 0.18 -19.84 -5.49
C ALA A 158 -0.02 -19.88 -7.02
N GLN A 159 0.88 -19.28 -7.81
CA GLN A 159 0.73 -19.17 -9.26
C GLN A 159 2.06 -19.33 -10.01
N PRO A 160 2.61 -20.55 -10.08
CA PRO A 160 3.91 -20.81 -10.72
C PRO A 160 3.92 -20.51 -12.24
N ASP A 161 2.77 -20.60 -12.90
CA ASP A 161 2.64 -20.50 -14.37
C ASP A 161 2.22 -19.11 -14.86
N LYS A 162 1.86 -18.18 -13.97
CA LYS A 162 1.48 -16.82 -14.36
C LYS A 162 2.64 -15.85 -14.15
N GLN A 163 3.00 -15.13 -15.19
CA GLN A 163 3.81 -13.91 -15.11
C GLN A 163 3.00 -12.81 -14.39
N THR A 164 2.80 -12.98 -13.10
CA THR A 164 2.15 -11.98 -12.26
C THR A 164 3.13 -10.83 -12.03
N ASP A 165 2.68 -9.63 -12.25
CA ASP A 165 3.46 -8.42 -12.03
C ASP A 165 3.58 -8.16 -10.53
N ASN A 166 4.66 -8.65 -9.92
CA ASN A 166 4.96 -8.47 -8.49
C ASN A 166 4.92 -6.99 -8.09
N ALA A 167 5.31 -6.09 -8.97
CA ALA A 167 5.30 -4.66 -8.70
C ALA A 167 3.86 -4.11 -8.63
N ALA A 168 2.97 -4.56 -9.54
CA ALA A 168 1.57 -4.18 -9.50
C ALA A 168 0.86 -4.70 -8.24
N ILE A 169 1.16 -5.93 -7.83
CA ILE A 169 0.58 -6.52 -6.63
C ILE A 169 1.04 -5.78 -5.38
N THR A 170 2.35 -5.56 -5.23
CA THR A 170 2.88 -4.85 -4.06
C THR A 170 2.37 -3.42 -4.00
N ALA A 171 2.20 -2.76 -5.14
CA ALA A 171 1.58 -1.43 -5.20
C ALA A 171 0.12 -1.48 -4.76
N TRP A 172 -0.66 -2.48 -5.20
CA TRP A 172 -2.04 -2.68 -4.76
C TRP A 172 -2.12 -2.95 -3.25
N LEU A 173 -1.25 -3.81 -2.72
CA LEU A 173 -1.17 -4.07 -1.28
C LEU A 173 -0.84 -2.81 -0.48
N ARG A 174 0.11 -2.00 -0.96
CA ARG A 174 0.48 -0.73 -0.31
C ARG A 174 -0.68 0.27 -0.29
N MET A 175 -1.45 0.34 -1.36
CA MET A 175 -2.68 1.16 -1.36
C MET A 175 -3.64 0.74 -0.25
N GLY A 176 -3.79 -0.55 0.01
CA GLY A 176 -4.60 -1.08 1.10
C GLY A 176 -4.03 -0.73 2.48
N GLU A 177 -2.71 -0.77 2.68
CA GLU A 177 -2.05 -0.33 3.91
C GLU A 177 -2.35 1.14 4.21
N ILE A 178 -2.14 2.01 3.22
CA ILE A 178 -2.41 3.45 3.35
C ILE A 178 -3.89 3.71 3.65
N ALA A 179 -4.81 2.97 3.00
CA ALA A 179 -6.23 3.08 3.30
C ALA A 179 -6.56 2.59 4.72
N ALA A 180 -5.92 1.52 5.18
CA ALA A 180 -6.11 0.96 6.50
C ALA A 180 -5.66 1.89 7.65
N GLU A 181 -4.68 2.77 7.41
CA GLU A 181 -4.22 3.77 8.37
C GLU A 181 -5.33 4.75 8.78
N GLN A 182 -6.31 4.97 7.90
CA GLN A 182 -7.43 5.89 8.13
C GLN A 182 -8.64 5.23 8.81
N VAL A 183 -8.60 3.89 9.01
CA VAL A 183 -9.73 3.14 9.57
C VAL A 183 -9.52 2.91 11.06
N THR A 184 -10.47 3.34 11.88
CA THR A 184 -10.52 3.02 13.31
C THR A 184 -11.35 1.75 13.52
N THR A 185 -10.85 0.83 14.35
CA THR A 185 -11.51 -0.42 14.70
C THR A 185 -11.48 -0.65 16.21
N SER A 186 -12.37 -1.49 16.71
CA SER A 186 -12.24 -2.11 18.03
C SER A 186 -11.00 -3.02 18.09
N THR A 187 -10.65 -3.50 19.27
CA THR A 187 -9.69 -4.60 19.40
C THR A 187 -10.24 -5.85 18.73
N TYR A 188 -9.40 -6.59 18.01
CA TYR A 188 -9.82 -7.81 17.30
C TYR A 188 -10.39 -8.85 18.24
N SER A 189 -11.54 -9.39 17.88
CA SER A 189 -12.19 -10.52 18.54
C SER A 189 -12.71 -11.51 17.49
N ALA A 190 -12.18 -12.73 17.51
CA ALA A 190 -12.67 -13.83 16.66
C ALA A 190 -14.14 -14.20 16.98
N GLU A 191 -14.53 -14.11 18.24
CA GLU A 191 -15.90 -14.36 18.68
C GLU A 191 -16.86 -13.30 18.12
N ALA A 192 -16.49 -12.00 18.22
CA ALA A 192 -17.29 -10.91 17.65
C ALA A 192 -17.42 -11.03 16.12
N LEU A 193 -16.33 -11.39 15.42
CA LEU A 193 -16.34 -11.62 13.99
C LEU A 193 -17.26 -12.78 13.61
N THR A 194 -17.17 -13.89 14.31
CA THR A 194 -18.01 -15.07 14.08
C THR A 194 -19.50 -14.75 14.34
N THR A 195 -19.79 -14.04 15.42
CA THR A 195 -21.16 -13.61 15.76
C THR A 195 -21.75 -12.66 14.71
N ALA A 196 -20.92 -11.88 14.04
CA ALA A 196 -21.37 -10.93 13.01
C ALA A 196 -21.64 -11.60 11.64
N LEU A 197 -21.20 -12.83 11.38
CA LEU A 197 -21.35 -13.49 10.07
C LEU A 197 -22.79 -13.55 9.56
N PRO A 198 -23.82 -13.89 10.37
CA PRO A 198 -25.21 -13.90 9.89
C PRO A 198 -25.69 -12.50 9.45
N ALA A 199 -25.30 -11.45 10.17
CA ALA A 199 -25.63 -10.08 9.82
C ALA A 199 -24.92 -9.64 8.52
N MET A 200 -23.64 -10.00 8.35
CA MET A 200 -22.89 -9.75 7.11
C MET A 200 -23.53 -10.49 5.92
N ARG A 201 -23.90 -11.77 6.11
CA ARG A 201 -24.59 -12.55 5.09
C ARG A 201 -25.92 -11.94 4.67
N ALA A 202 -26.69 -11.42 5.61
CA ALA A 202 -27.96 -10.75 5.31
C ALA A 202 -27.80 -9.52 4.42
N LEU A 203 -26.61 -8.91 4.35
CA LEU A 203 -26.34 -7.78 3.45
C LEU A 203 -26.35 -8.19 1.97
N THR A 204 -26.29 -9.47 1.63
CA THR A 204 -26.30 -9.94 0.24
C THR A 204 -27.53 -9.47 -0.53
N ILE A 205 -28.66 -9.22 0.15
CA ILE A 205 -29.93 -8.74 -0.43
C ILE A 205 -30.07 -7.21 -0.40
N CYS A 206 -29.11 -6.48 0.12
CA CYS A 206 -29.13 -5.04 0.21
C CYS A 206 -28.58 -4.35 -1.05
N ASP A 207 -28.87 -3.06 -1.20
CA ASP A 207 -28.28 -2.23 -2.25
C ASP A 207 -26.77 -2.05 -2.05
N ALA A 208 -26.02 -1.93 -3.16
CA ALA A 208 -24.56 -1.88 -3.17
C ALA A 208 -24.00 -0.77 -2.26
N GLU A 209 -24.63 0.42 -2.22
CA GLU A 209 -24.18 1.53 -1.36
C GLU A 209 -24.26 1.18 0.13
N LYS A 210 -25.33 0.52 0.54
CA LYS A 210 -25.52 0.07 1.91
C LYS A 210 -24.55 -1.06 2.29
N ILE A 211 -24.28 -1.98 1.36
CA ILE A 211 -23.33 -3.09 1.58
C ILE A 211 -21.98 -2.57 2.03
N GLY A 212 -21.38 -1.66 1.26
CA GLY A 212 -20.04 -1.15 1.56
C GLY A 212 -19.93 -0.49 2.94
N LEU A 213 -20.92 0.30 3.32
CA LEU A 213 -20.95 1.01 4.60
C LEU A 213 -21.14 0.03 5.78
N GLU A 214 -22.16 -0.82 5.70
CA GLU A 214 -22.52 -1.73 6.80
C GLU A 214 -21.48 -2.83 6.98
N LEU A 215 -20.89 -3.31 5.89
CA LEU A 215 -19.85 -4.33 5.95
C LEU A 215 -18.60 -3.79 6.66
N ARG A 216 -18.17 -2.55 6.31
CA ARG A 216 -17.07 -1.86 7.02
C ARG A 216 -17.41 -1.66 8.50
N ARG A 217 -18.64 -1.29 8.84
CA ARG A 217 -19.07 -1.09 10.22
C ARG A 217 -19.03 -2.39 11.03
N LEU A 218 -19.57 -3.49 10.50
CA LEU A 218 -19.60 -4.80 11.17
C LEU A 218 -18.20 -5.36 11.37
N THR A 219 -17.34 -5.28 10.34
CA THR A 219 -15.94 -5.73 10.44
C THR A 219 -15.16 -4.88 11.44
N ALA A 220 -15.32 -3.54 11.43
CA ALA A 220 -14.64 -2.65 12.35
C ALA A 220 -15.04 -2.89 13.81
N GLN A 221 -16.30 -3.20 14.09
CA GLN A 221 -16.78 -3.60 15.42
C GLN A 221 -16.13 -4.89 15.90
N ALA A 222 -15.83 -5.83 15.02
CA ALA A 222 -15.10 -7.06 15.33
C ALA A 222 -13.57 -6.88 15.36
N GLY A 223 -13.08 -5.68 15.14
CA GLY A 223 -11.66 -5.35 15.13
C GLY A 223 -10.93 -5.66 13.82
N VAL A 224 -11.66 -5.89 12.72
CA VAL A 224 -11.11 -6.17 11.39
C VAL A 224 -11.21 -4.92 10.52
N VAL A 225 -10.10 -4.52 9.92
CA VAL A 225 -10.07 -3.46 8.91
C VAL A 225 -10.56 -4.04 7.58
N LEU A 226 -11.56 -3.43 6.97
CA LEU A 226 -12.01 -3.74 5.62
C LEU A 226 -11.79 -2.54 4.71
N VAL A 227 -11.00 -2.72 3.66
CA VAL A 227 -10.77 -1.70 2.65
C VAL A 227 -11.10 -2.22 1.25
N PHE A 228 -11.61 -1.31 0.44
CA PHE A 228 -11.88 -1.54 -0.96
C PHE A 228 -10.86 -0.74 -1.77
N VAL A 229 -10.10 -1.42 -2.62
CA VAL A 229 -9.00 -0.82 -3.38
C VAL A 229 -9.19 -1.14 -4.85
N PRO A 230 -9.15 -0.14 -5.74
CA PRO A 230 -9.22 -0.40 -7.17
C PRO A 230 -8.13 -1.37 -7.62
N ALA A 231 -8.49 -2.31 -8.52
CA ALA A 231 -7.50 -3.19 -9.10
C ALA A 231 -6.50 -2.40 -9.94
N LEU A 232 -5.24 -2.78 -9.87
CA LEU A 232 -4.19 -2.26 -10.75
C LEU A 232 -3.99 -3.20 -11.94
N PRO A 233 -3.69 -2.68 -13.13
CA PRO A 233 -3.27 -3.51 -14.25
C PRO A 233 -2.10 -4.42 -13.86
N GLY A 234 -2.21 -5.71 -14.14
CA GLY A 234 -1.21 -6.71 -13.76
C GLY A 234 -1.36 -7.31 -12.35
N ALA A 235 -2.16 -6.73 -11.48
CA ALA A 235 -2.30 -7.24 -10.11
C ALA A 235 -3.21 -8.48 -9.99
N HIS A 236 -4.17 -8.69 -10.88
CA HIS A 236 -5.07 -9.86 -10.97
C HIS A 236 -5.51 -10.50 -9.63
N VAL A 237 -5.65 -9.70 -8.57
CA VAL A 237 -6.01 -10.13 -7.21
C VAL A 237 -7.44 -9.75 -6.90
N SER A 238 -8.21 -10.69 -6.35
CA SER A 238 -9.59 -10.50 -5.92
C SER A 238 -9.70 -9.96 -4.51
N GLY A 239 -8.90 -10.50 -3.60
CA GLY A 239 -8.85 -10.17 -2.20
C GLY A 239 -7.52 -10.57 -1.59
N VAL A 240 -7.30 -10.13 -0.36
CA VAL A 240 -6.20 -10.54 0.49
C VAL A 240 -6.58 -10.36 1.95
N ALA A 241 -6.31 -11.38 2.75
CA ALA A 241 -6.32 -11.30 4.20
C ALA A 241 -4.89 -11.30 4.73
N ARG A 242 -4.58 -10.36 5.61
CA ARG A 242 -3.26 -10.27 6.23
C ARG A 242 -3.32 -9.50 7.55
N TRP A 243 -2.26 -9.58 8.31
CA TRP A 243 -2.13 -8.86 9.57
C TRP A 243 -1.13 -7.71 9.44
N LEU A 244 -1.58 -6.51 9.78
CA LEU A 244 -0.72 -5.34 9.96
C LEU A 244 -0.43 -5.21 11.46
N ASN A 245 0.66 -5.81 11.91
CA ASN A 245 0.94 -6.04 13.33
C ASN A 245 -0.18 -6.88 13.97
N GLU A 246 -0.87 -6.34 14.99
CA GLU A 246 -1.99 -7.01 15.66
C GLU A 246 -3.37 -6.69 15.05
N ARG A 247 -3.42 -5.95 13.93
CA ARG A 247 -4.67 -5.57 13.27
C ARG A 247 -4.90 -6.40 12.01
N PRO A 248 -5.94 -7.22 11.94
CA PRO A 248 -6.29 -7.94 10.72
C PRO A 248 -6.86 -6.97 9.67
N LEU A 249 -6.42 -7.14 8.43
CA LEU A 249 -6.84 -6.39 7.25
C LEU A 249 -7.41 -7.35 6.22
N ILE A 250 -8.62 -7.06 5.75
CA ILE A 250 -9.20 -7.61 4.54
C ILE A 250 -9.19 -6.49 3.49
N GLN A 251 -8.51 -6.73 2.37
CA GLN A 251 -8.46 -5.82 1.24
C GLN A 251 -9.10 -6.49 0.03
N LEU A 252 -10.12 -5.87 -0.56
CA LEU A 252 -10.85 -6.40 -1.70
C LEU A 252 -10.72 -5.50 -2.92
N SER A 253 -10.56 -6.11 -4.07
CA SER A 253 -10.61 -5.45 -5.37
C SER A 253 -12.04 -5.43 -5.89
N LEU A 254 -12.55 -4.25 -6.28
CA LEU A 254 -13.99 -4.06 -6.56
C LEU A 254 -14.36 -3.90 -8.02
N LEU A 255 -13.40 -3.85 -8.94
CA LEU A 255 -13.71 -3.56 -10.33
C LEU A 255 -14.49 -4.71 -11.00
N GLY A 256 -15.77 -4.44 -11.28
CA GLY A 256 -16.60 -5.25 -12.17
C GLY A 256 -17.02 -6.61 -11.64
N LYS A 257 -16.92 -6.85 -10.35
CA LYS A 257 -17.30 -8.14 -9.77
C LYS A 257 -18.80 -8.33 -9.73
N TRP A 258 -19.19 -9.53 -10.10
CA TRP A 258 -20.53 -10.01 -9.83
C TRP A 258 -20.71 -10.24 -8.32
N ASN A 259 -21.93 -10.06 -7.85
CA ASN A 259 -22.24 -10.18 -6.42
C ASN A 259 -21.87 -11.52 -5.81
N ASP A 260 -21.97 -12.63 -6.54
CA ASP A 260 -21.55 -13.95 -6.09
C ASP A 260 -20.06 -14.02 -5.82
N GLY A 261 -19.23 -13.58 -6.76
CA GLY A 261 -17.78 -13.54 -6.62
C GLY A 261 -17.33 -12.59 -5.51
N PHE A 262 -18.01 -11.43 -5.35
CA PHE A 262 -17.72 -10.50 -4.26
C PHE A 262 -17.94 -11.13 -2.88
N TRP A 263 -19.12 -11.74 -2.64
CA TRP A 263 -19.46 -12.33 -1.36
C TRP A 263 -18.64 -13.58 -1.05
N PHE A 264 -18.34 -14.38 -2.08
CA PHE A 264 -17.44 -15.51 -1.93
C PHE A 264 -16.06 -15.07 -1.49
N SER A 265 -15.42 -14.13 -2.23
CA SER A 265 -14.11 -13.59 -1.86
C SER A 265 -14.12 -12.96 -0.47
N PHE A 266 -15.16 -12.21 -0.10
CA PHE A 266 -15.22 -11.60 1.22
C PHE A 266 -15.20 -12.64 2.34
N PHE A 267 -16.06 -13.69 2.28
CA PHE A 267 -16.11 -14.73 3.31
C PHE A 267 -14.89 -15.66 3.26
N HIS A 268 -14.28 -15.83 2.10
CA HIS A 268 -12.99 -16.50 1.95
C HIS A 268 -11.88 -15.78 2.74
N GLU A 269 -11.77 -14.44 2.59
CA GLU A 269 -10.81 -13.66 3.35
C GLU A 269 -11.12 -13.63 4.86
N VAL A 270 -12.39 -13.66 5.23
CA VAL A 270 -12.80 -13.80 6.65
C VAL A 270 -12.34 -15.13 7.23
N ALA A 271 -12.37 -16.22 6.45
CA ALA A 271 -11.86 -17.52 6.89
C ALA A 271 -10.37 -17.47 7.23
N HIS A 272 -9.57 -16.81 6.36
CA HIS A 272 -8.14 -16.66 6.63
C HIS A 272 -7.86 -15.91 7.93
N ILE A 273 -8.64 -14.88 8.26
CA ILE A 273 -8.50 -14.17 9.55
C ILE A 273 -8.90 -15.04 10.74
N LEU A 274 -9.95 -15.87 10.60
CA LEU A 274 -10.47 -16.68 11.71
C LEU A 274 -9.67 -17.95 11.97
N LYS A 275 -9.12 -18.58 10.91
CA LYS A 275 -8.65 -19.96 10.98
C LYS A 275 -7.16 -20.14 10.76
N HIS A 276 -6.50 -19.20 10.10
CA HIS A 276 -5.12 -19.37 9.67
C HIS A 276 -4.12 -18.50 10.46
N PRO A 277 -2.81 -18.87 10.48
CA PRO A 277 -1.82 -18.13 11.28
C PRO A 277 -1.66 -16.68 10.83
N LYS A 278 -1.52 -15.76 11.79
CA LYS A 278 -1.35 -14.31 11.57
C LYS A 278 -0.20 -13.91 10.63
N ARG A 279 0.79 -14.76 10.43
CA ARG A 279 1.97 -14.48 9.59
C ARG A 279 1.81 -14.90 8.13
N ALA A 280 0.76 -15.62 7.79
CA ALA A 280 0.49 -16.03 6.42
C ALA A 280 -0.16 -14.86 5.64
N VAL A 281 0.23 -14.72 4.38
CA VAL A 281 -0.42 -13.83 3.42
C VAL A 281 -1.11 -14.73 2.41
N PHE A 282 -2.43 -14.66 2.38
CA PHE A 282 -3.27 -15.40 1.46
C PHE A 282 -3.78 -14.44 0.40
N LEU A 283 -3.70 -14.83 -0.85
CA LEU A 283 -4.04 -13.99 -1.99
C LEU A 283 -5.02 -14.75 -2.87
N ASP A 284 -6.25 -14.28 -2.90
CA ASP A 284 -7.31 -14.84 -3.75
C ASP A 284 -7.18 -14.34 -5.19
N ASP A 285 -7.04 -15.27 -6.14
CA ASP A 285 -7.05 -14.98 -7.59
C ASP A 285 -8.38 -15.39 -8.21
N ALA A 286 -9.07 -14.43 -8.81
CA ALA A 286 -10.34 -14.64 -9.50
C ALA A 286 -10.27 -15.61 -10.70
N ALA A 287 -9.09 -16.06 -11.12
CA ALA A 287 -8.87 -16.78 -12.38
C ALA A 287 -8.19 -18.15 -12.25
N SER A 288 -7.84 -18.63 -11.04
CA SER A 288 -7.11 -19.89 -10.90
C SER A 288 -8.03 -21.10 -10.87
N GLY A 289 -8.25 -21.68 -12.05
CA GLY A 289 -8.98 -22.94 -12.20
C GLY A 289 -8.12 -24.22 -12.22
N ALA A 290 -6.81 -24.17 -11.90
CA ALA A 290 -5.92 -25.32 -12.13
C ALA A 290 -4.70 -25.46 -11.19
N ALA A 291 -4.51 -24.62 -10.18
CA ALA A 291 -3.43 -24.83 -9.19
C ALA A 291 -3.91 -25.83 -8.12
N VAL A 292 -3.00 -26.68 -7.62
CA VAL A 292 -3.27 -27.51 -6.44
C VAL A 292 -3.51 -26.57 -5.27
N GLU A 293 -4.76 -26.40 -4.86
CA GLU A 293 -5.14 -25.57 -3.74
C GLU A 293 -4.49 -26.08 -2.46
N SER A 294 -3.90 -25.21 -1.68
CA SER A 294 -3.40 -25.58 -0.35
C SER A 294 -4.55 -26.01 0.58
N PRO A 295 -4.27 -26.78 1.64
CA PRO A 295 -5.30 -27.13 2.61
C PRO A 295 -6.01 -25.92 3.20
N GLU A 296 -5.27 -24.81 3.41
CA GLU A 296 -5.80 -23.56 3.94
C GLU A 296 -6.76 -22.88 2.94
N GLU A 297 -6.44 -22.91 1.63
CA GLU A 297 -7.33 -22.41 0.59
C GLU A 297 -8.60 -23.23 0.47
N GLN A 298 -8.49 -24.56 0.56
CA GLN A 298 -9.65 -25.46 0.57
C GLN A 298 -10.54 -25.21 1.80
N GLU A 299 -9.94 -24.99 2.98
CA GLU A 299 -10.68 -24.66 4.19
C GLU A 299 -11.38 -23.30 4.07
N ALA A 300 -10.73 -22.29 3.49
CA ALA A 300 -11.32 -20.98 3.28
C ALA A 300 -12.46 -21.03 2.26
N ASN A 301 -12.31 -21.78 1.16
CA ASN A 301 -13.36 -22.02 0.16
C ASN A 301 -14.58 -22.72 0.78
N GLN A 302 -14.33 -23.76 1.57
CA GLN A 302 -15.39 -24.47 2.26
C GLN A 302 -16.13 -23.57 3.26
N PHE A 303 -15.38 -22.78 4.05
CA PHE A 303 -15.96 -21.83 5.00
C PHE A 303 -16.85 -20.78 4.28
N ALA A 304 -16.37 -20.17 3.19
CA ALA A 304 -17.14 -19.20 2.42
C ALA A 304 -18.45 -19.81 1.91
N THR A 305 -18.37 -21.04 1.40
CA THR A 305 -19.54 -21.80 0.93
C THR A 305 -20.51 -22.09 2.08
N ASP A 306 -20.03 -22.50 3.26
CA ASP A 306 -20.84 -22.82 4.44
C ASP A 306 -21.54 -21.59 5.04
N VAL A 307 -20.89 -20.46 5.01
CA VAL A 307 -21.50 -19.19 5.45
C VAL A 307 -22.59 -18.75 4.47
N LEU A 308 -22.35 -18.81 3.17
CA LEU A 308 -23.31 -18.40 2.15
C LEU A 308 -24.52 -19.33 2.10
N VAL A 309 -24.30 -20.66 2.08
CA VAL A 309 -25.37 -21.66 2.11
C VAL A 309 -25.13 -22.61 3.27
N PRO A 310 -25.77 -22.38 4.43
CA PRO A 310 -25.60 -23.22 5.60
C PRO A 310 -25.88 -24.70 5.34
N ALA A 311 -25.22 -25.59 6.07
CA ALA A 311 -25.29 -27.02 5.91
C ALA A 311 -26.72 -27.59 5.85
N ALA A 312 -27.66 -26.98 6.60
CA ALA A 312 -29.09 -27.36 6.57
C ALA A 312 -29.76 -27.21 5.19
N HIS A 313 -29.21 -26.39 4.31
CA HIS A 313 -29.77 -26.12 2.97
C HIS A 313 -28.99 -26.81 1.84
N ARG A 314 -27.88 -27.50 2.11
CA ARG A 314 -27.02 -28.05 1.07
C ARG A 314 -27.67 -29.15 0.27
N ALA A 315 -28.30 -30.13 0.94
CA ALA A 315 -29.01 -31.20 0.25
C ALA A 315 -30.12 -30.66 -0.67
N ALA A 316 -30.79 -29.58 -0.28
CA ALA A 316 -31.79 -28.94 -1.10
C ALA A 316 -31.15 -28.17 -2.29
N LEU A 317 -29.97 -27.56 -2.10
CA LEU A 317 -29.21 -26.93 -3.18
C LEU A 317 -28.80 -27.98 -4.23
N ASP A 318 -28.35 -29.17 -3.81
CA ASP A 318 -27.83 -30.21 -4.70
C ASP A 318 -28.90 -30.76 -5.67
N VAL A 319 -30.18 -30.72 -5.26
CA VAL A 319 -31.32 -31.20 -6.08
C VAL A 319 -32.20 -30.06 -6.59
N LEU A 320 -31.76 -28.81 -6.43
CA LEU A 320 -32.56 -27.62 -6.81
C LEU A 320 -32.85 -27.62 -8.30
N PRO A 321 -34.13 -27.46 -8.74
CA PRO A 321 -34.46 -27.26 -10.14
C PRO A 321 -33.75 -26.03 -10.71
N LEU A 322 -33.24 -26.16 -11.94
CA LEU A 322 -32.42 -25.12 -12.59
C LEU A 322 -33.27 -24.13 -13.40
N ASP A 323 -34.34 -23.66 -12.80
CA ASP A 323 -35.21 -22.60 -13.31
C ASP A 323 -35.21 -21.38 -12.39
N ARG A 324 -35.62 -20.23 -12.93
CA ARG A 324 -35.59 -18.95 -12.24
C ARG A 324 -36.43 -18.95 -10.96
N ALA A 325 -37.66 -19.47 -11.02
CA ALA A 325 -38.60 -19.42 -9.90
C ALA A 325 -38.08 -20.25 -8.71
N SER A 326 -37.56 -21.44 -8.99
CA SER A 326 -36.97 -22.34 -8.00
C SER A 326 -35.75 -21.71 -7.32
N VAL A 327 -34.86 -21.07 -8.08
CA VAL A 327 -33.66 -20.38 -7.55
C VAL A 327 -34.05 -19.18 -6.70
N GLU A 328 -35.00 -18.36 -7.15
CA GLU A 328 -35.48 -17.20 -6.37
C GLU A 328 -36.19 -17.63 -5.07
N ALA A 329 -37.01 -18.68 -5.12
CA ALA A 329 -37.68 -19.22 -3.92
C ALA A 329 -36.64 -19.78 -2.92
N PHE A 330 -35.67 -20.54 -3.40
CA PHE A 330 -34.61 -21.08 -2.55
C PHE A 330 -33.74 -19.96 -1.94
N ALA A 331 -33.36 -18.95 -2.73
CA ALA A 331 -32.62 -17.80 -2.25
C ALA A 331 -33.36 -17.05 -1.12
N LYS A 332 -34.68 -16.90 -1.26
CA LYS A 332 -35.55 -16.31 -0.23
C LYS A 332 -35.58 -17.18 1.04
N GLN A 333 -35.62 -18.51 0.91
CA GLN A 333 -35.58 -19.46 2.03
C GLN A 333 -34.26 -19.37 2.79
N VAL A 334 -33.13 -19.29 2.07
CA VAL A 334 -31.78 -19.17 2.66
C VAL A 334 -31.52 -17.76 3.19
N GLY A 335 -32.24 -16.72 2.69
CA GLY A 335 -32.07 -15.33 3.08
C GLY A 335 -30.87 -14.65 2.43
N ILE A 336 -30.57 -14.97 1.16
CA ILE A 336 -29.49 -14.37 0.39
C ILE A 336 -29.94 -14.01 -1.02
N HIS A 337 -29.13 -13.21 -1.74
CA HIS A 337 -29.45 -12.80 -3.10
C HIS A 337 -29.42 -13.98 -4.09
N PRO A 338 -30.39 -14.12 -5.03
CA PRO A 338 -30.45 -15.22 -5.99
C PRO A 338 -29.16 -15.40 -6.82
N GLY A 339 -28.51 -14.31 -7.18
CA GLY A 339 -27.22 -14.35 -7.90
C GLY A 339 -26.12 -15.08 -7.15
N VAL A 340 -26.14 -15.06 -5.81
CA VAL A 340 -25.18 -15.81 -4.98
C VAL A 340 -25.47 -17.32 -5.06
N ILE A 341 -26.74 -17.72 -5.07
CA ILE A 341 -27.14 -19.12 -5.32
C ILE A 341 -26.65 -19.58 -6.69
N VAL A 342 -26.83 -18.76 -7.73
CA VAL A 342 -26.32 -19.08 -9.08
C VAL A 342 -24.79 -19.28 -9.05
N GLY A 343 -24.05 -18.44 -8.32
CA GLY A 343 -22.61 -18.60 -8.14
C GLY A 343 -22.25 -19.93 -7.50
N GLN A 344 -22.97 -20.35 -6.44
CA GLN A 344 -22.76 -21.66 -5.79
C GLN A 344 -23.05 -22.83 -6.74
N LEU A 345 -24.12 -22.74 -7.56
CA LEU A 345 -24.44 -23.75 -8.56
C LEU A 345 -23.39 -23.85 -9.68
N GLN A 346 -22.78 -22.71 -10.05
CA GLN A 346 -21.70 -22.66 -11.04
C GLN A 346 -20.41 -23.25 -10.48
N HIS A 347 -20.05 -22.88 -9.25
CA HIS A 347 -18.87 -23.44 -8.59
C HIS A 347 -18.99 -24.96 -8.36
N GLY A 348 -20.19 -25.45 -8.01
CA GLY A 348 -20.49 -26.88 -7.91
C GLY A 348 -20.65 -27.61 -9.26
N GLY A 349 -20.41 -26.94 -10.39
CA GLY A 349 -20.47 -27.54 -11.73
C GLY A 349 -21.87 -27.89 -12.23
N ARG A 350 -22.94 -27.51 -11.52
CA ARG A 350 -24.32 -27.78 -11.89
C ARG A 350 -24.85 -26.87 -13.01
N VAL A 351 -24.30 -25.68 -13.12
CA VAL A 351 -24.71 -24.64 -14.09
C VAL A 351 -23.47 -24.06 -14.75
N GLY A 352 -23.48 -23.97 -16.07
CA GLY A 352 -22.41 -23.31 -16.83
C GLY A 352 -22.52 -21.78 -16.75
N TYR A 353 -21.41 -21.08 -16.97
CA TYR A 353 -21.35 -19.61 -16.92
C TYR A 353 -22.20 -18.91 -18.00
N ALA A 354 -22.53 -19.58 -19.10
CA ALA A 354 -23.40 -19.08 -20.16
C ALA A 354 -24.90 -19.38 -19.93
N HIS A 355 -25.26 -20.00 -18.82
CA HIS A 355 -26.66 -20.40 -18.53
C HIS A 355 -27.55 -19.16 -18.28
N ALA A 356 -28.84 -19.27 -18.64
CA ALA A 356 -29.83 -18.17 -18.50
C ALA A 356 -29.96 -17.65 -17.05
N LEU A 357 -29.74 -18.48 -16.04
CA LEU A 357 -29.72 -18.08 -14.62
C LEU A 357 -28.65 -17.05 -14.29
N THR A 358 -27.62 -16.87 -15.10
CA THR A 358 -26.61 -15.82 -14.91
C THR A 358 -27.20 -14.42 -14.91
N THR A 359 -28.37 -14.24 -15.54
CA THR A 359 -29.13 -12.97 -15.50
C THR A 359 -29.64 -12.59 -14.08
N LEU A 360 -29.63 -13.52 -13.13
CA LEU A 360 -29.96 -13.26 -11.73
C LEU A 360 -28.80 -12.61 -10.94
N LYS A 361 -27.59 -12.64 -11.49
CA LYS A 361 -26.45 -11.99 -10.85
C LYS A 361 -26.49 -10.47 -11.01
N ALA A 362 -26.06 -9.75 -10.00
CA ALA A 362 -25.93 -8.30 -10.01
C ALA A 362 -24.44 -7.90 -10.03
N ARG A 363 -24.12 -6.81 -10.73
CA ARG A 363 -22.77 -6.20 -10.65
C ARG A 363 -22.74 -5.14 -9.57
N TYR A 364 -21.74 -5.21 -8.72
CA TYR A 364 -21.51 -4.18 -7.71
C TYR A 364 -20.56 -3.11 -8.23
N GLN A 365 -20.93 -1.85 -7.98
CA GLN A 365 -20.07 -0.68 -8.12
C GLN A 365 -19.93 -0.06 -6.72
N LEU A 366 -19.06 -0.63 -5.91
CA LEU A 366 -18.78 -0.07 -4.60
C LEU A 366 -17.75 1.06 -4.74
N LYS A 367 -17.99 2.19 -4.09
CA LYS A 367 -17.04 3.29 -4.04
C LYS A 367 -15.89 2.93 -3.07
N ALA A 368 -14.64 3.18 -3.51
CA ALA A 368 -13.44 3.01 -2.71
C ALA A 368 -13.46 3.88 -1.44
#